data_66c0f9b86ac2c6ea548a32633e063ada
#
_entry.id   66c0f9b86ac2c6ea548a32633e063ada
#
_cell.length_a   1.000
_cell.length_b   1.000
_cell.length_c   1.000
_cell.angle_alpha   90.00
_cell.angle_beta   90.00
_cell.angle_gamma   90.00
#
_symmetry.space_group_name_H-M   'P 1'
#
loop_
_entity.id
_entity.type
_entity.pdbx_description
1 polymer ?
#
loop_
_entity_poly.entity_id
_entity_poly.type
_entity_poly.pdbx_seq_one_letter_code
_entity_poly.pdbx_strand_id
1 'polypeptide(L)'
;MVVGGAIAGVAVVGILVAVLMSGGDDKPSGAKPPATAASHGATASAAGGTDPAVQAQASALSDLLGTASASRQAVVGAVSAVTGCQNLPQSQAQLTDAAGQRQALLTKLAALKVDKLPSGPELAGQLQKAWQASATADSEYAAWAGDLVAGCDAGTAKNNQHYKDGTAASGTATGAKEKASSLWNAIAGQSGLPTRGKTDL
;
A
#
# COMPACT_ATOMS: atom_id res chain seq x y z
N MET A 1 32.02 30.59 -13.87
CA MET A 1 30.69 30.94 -13.36
C MET A 1 30.13 29.75 -12.64
N VAL A 2 30.05 29.84 -11.33
CA VAL A 2 29.55 28.77 -10.45
C VAL A 2 28.07 29.09 -10.19
N VAL A 3 27.17 28.21 -10.57
CA VAL A 3 25.75 28.30 -10.20
C VAL A 3 25.43 27.17 -9.25
N GLY A 4 25.27 27.53 -7.99
CA GLY A 4 24.86 26.62 -6.94
C GLY A 4 23.34 26.30 -7.05
N GLY A 5 22.99 25.04 -7.06
CA GLY A 5 21.61 24.56 -7.00
C GLY A 5 21.24 24.18 -5.56
N ALA A 6 20.19 24.80 -5.03
CA ALA A 6 19.69 24.62 -3.69
C ALA A 6 18.99 23.26 -3.53
N ILE A 7 19.33 22.53 -2.47
CA ILE A 7 18.64 21.32 -2.04
C ILE A 7 17.44 21.77 -1.20
N ALA A 8 16.22 21.51 -1.68
CA ALA A 8 15.00 21.71 -0.91
C ALA A 8 14.76 20.50 0.02
N GLY A 9 14.86 20.75 1.32
CA GLY A 9 14.59 19.75 2.35
C GLY A 9 13.09 19.41 2.44
N VAL A 10 12.77 18.14 2.52
CA VAL A 10 11.43 17.64 2.80
C VAL A 10 11.20 17.74 4.31
N ALA A 11 10.27 18.59 4.72
CA ALA A 11 9.82 18.70 6.11
C ALA A 11 8.89 17.53 6.46
N VAL A 12 9.30 16.71 7.40
CA VAL A 12 8.44 15.69 8.03
C VAL A 12 7.52 16.42 9.01
N VAL A 13 6.24 16.48 8.71
CA VAL A 13 5.22 16.98 9.62
C VAL A 13 4.82 15.86 10.58
N GLY A 14 5.34 15.91 11.79
CA GLY A 14 4.89 15.06 12.89
C GLY A 14 3.59 15.59 13.46
N ILE A 15 2.54 14.78 13.45
CA ILE A 15 1.27 15.09 14.12
C ILE A 15 1.37 14.62 15.57
N LEU A 16 1.49 15.57 16.48
CA LEU A 16 1.35 15.38 17.93
C LEU A 16 -0.15 15.33 18.28
N VAL A 17 -0.62 14.16 18.70
CA VAL A 17 -1.94 14.04 19.32
C VAL A 17 -1.81 14.40 20.80
N ALA A 18 -2.33 15.56 21.18
CA ALA A 18 -2.43 15.98 22.57
C ALA A 18 -3.71 15.36 23.19
N VAL A 19 -3.54 14.46 24.15
CA VAL A 19 -4.62 13.97 25.01
C VAL A 19 -4.83 15.01 26.10
N LEU A 20 -5.96 15.72 26.07
CA LEU A 20 -6.41 16.58 27.15
C LEU A 20 -7.12 15.73 28.20
N MET A 21 -6.44 15.48 29.31
CA MET A 21 -7.08 15.07 30.56
C MET A 21 -7.63 16.32 31.23
N SER A 22 -8.95 16.39 31.38
CA SER A 22 -9.60 17.37 32.24
C SER A 22 -10.02 16.68 33.54
N GLY A 23 -9.31 16.98 34.59
CA GLY A 23 -9.72 16.64 35.95
C GLY A 23 -10.63 17.71 36.52
N GLY A 24 -11.57 17.32 37.32
CA GLY A 24 -12.42 18.21 38.13
C GLY A 24 -12.90 17.44 39.34
N ASP A 25 -12.29 17.73 40.48
CA ASP A 25 -12.71 17.33 41.82
C ASP A 25 -14.01 18.09 42.21
N ASP A 26 -14.93 17.37 42.88
CA ASP A 26 -15.67 17.91 43.99
C ASP A 26 -16.38 16.77 44.76
N LYS A 27 -16.10 16.69 46.04
CA LYS A 27 -16.78 15.94 47.12
C LYS A 27 -17.44 16.97 48.05
N PRO A 28 -18.39 16.69 49.01
CA PRO A 28 -18.67 15.43 49.70
C PRO A 28 -20.12 15.19 50.18
N SER A 29 -20.26 13.99 50.78
CA SER A 29 -21.11 13.64 51.97
C SER A 29 -22.49 13.03 51.80
N GLY A 30 -22.61 11.82 52.31
CA GLY A 30 -23.68 11.45 53.22
C GLY A 30 -24.49 10.19 52.93
N ALA A 31 -24.28 9.17 53.81
CA ALA A 31 -25.25 8.17 54.30
C ALA A 31 -25.46 6.83 53.52
N LYS A 32 -25.12 5.78 54.24
CA LYS A 32 -25.31 4.33 54.07
C LYS A 32 -26.57 3.83 54.84
N PRO A 33 -26.99 2.54 54.75
CA PRO A 33 -27.49 1.65 53.68
C PRO A 33 -28.93 1.13 54.03
N PRO A 34 -29.49 0.02 53.53
CA PRO A 34 -28.94 -1.32 53.33
C PRO A 34 -29.40 -2.11 52.06
N ALA A 35 -28.80 -3.27 51.91
CA ALA A 35 -28.83 -4.31 50.92
C ALA A 35 -30.20 -4.84 50.47
N THR A 36 -30.29 -5.24 49.20
CA THR A 36 -30.81 -6.56 48.83
C THR A 36 -30.26 -6.98 47.44
N ALA A 37 -29.80 -8.20 47.35
CA ALA A 37 -29.27 -8.87 46.18
C ALA A 37 -30.36 -9.09 45.13
N ALA A 38 -30.09 -8.77 43.89
CA ALA A 38 -30.68 -9.43 42.74
C ALA A 38 -29.61 -9.52 41.65
N SER A 39 -29.04 -10.71 41.56
CA SER A 39 -28.20 -11.15 40.45
C SER A 39 -29.07 -11.19 39.20
N HIS A 40 -28.96 -10.17 38.36
CA HIS A 40 -29.40 -10.26 36.97
C HIS A 40 -28.12 -10.20 36.14
N GLY A 41 -27.75 -11.37 35.61
CA GLY A 41 -26.76 -11.46 34.57
C GLY A 41 -27.15 -10.52 33.43
N ALA A 42 -26.56 -9.33 33.42
CA ALA A 42 -26.52 -8.51 32.25
C ALA A 42 -25.57 -9.21 31.27
N THR A 43 -26.14 -10.03 30.39
CA THR A 43 -25.55 -10.25 29.08
C THR A 43 -25.36 -8.90 28.48
N ALA A 44 -24.16 -8.36 28.59
CA ALA A 44 -23.73 -7.24 27.78
C ALA A 44 -23.89 -7.72 26.34
N SER A 45 -24.98 -7.29 25.70
CA SER A 45 -25.04 -7.27 24.23
C SER A 45 -23.84 -6.46 23.80
N ALA A 46 -22.83 -7.14 23.30
CA ALA A 46 -21.72 -6.52 22.61
C ALA A 46 -22.34 -5.73 21.45
N ALA A 47 -22.44 -4.42 21.62
CA ALA A 47 -22.64 -3.50 20.51
C ALA A 47 -21.58 -3.90 19.47
N GLY A 48 -22.02 -4.18 18.23
CA GLY A 48 -21.23 -4.83 17.20
C GLY A 48 -20.00 -4.02 16.76
N GLY A 49 -18.99 -4.01 17.60
CA GLY A 49 -17.63 -3.56 17.26
C GLY A 49 -16.89 -4.70 16.59
N THR A 50 -16.15 -4.38 15.54
CA THR A 50 -15.23 -5.33 14.88
C THR A 50 -14.27 -5.91 15.94
N ASP A 51 -14.03 -7.23 15.90
CA ASP A 51 -13.05 -7.88 16.78
C ASP A 51 -11.73 -7.09 16.78
N PRO A 52 -11.18 -6.72 17.95
CA PRO A 52 -9.94 -5.94 18.02
C PRO A 52 -8.78 -6.56 17.25
N ALA A 53 -8.69 -7.89 17.16
CA ALA A 53 -7.66 -8.58 16.40
C ALA A 53 -7.88 -8.41 14.87
N VAL A 54 -9.13 -8.45 14.41
CA VAL A 54 -9.49 -8.16 13.01
C VAL A 54 -9.13 -6.71 12.68
N GLN A 55 -9.52 -5.77 13.55
CA GLN A 55 -9.22 -4.36 13.36
C GLN A 55 -7.71 -4.08 13.29
N ALA A 56 -6.92 -4.69 14.17
CA ALA A 56 -5.47 -4.53 14.17
C ALA A 56 -4.83 -5.06 12.88
N GLN A 57 -5.24 -6.25 12.41
CA GLN A 57 -4.72 -6.81 11.16
C GLN A 57 -5.16 -5.99 9.95
N ALA A 58 -6.40 -5.52 9.91
CA ALA A 58 -6.90 -4.67 8.84
C ALA A 58 -6.15 -3.33 8.79
N SER A 59 -5.90 -2.68 9.93
CA SER A 59 -5.14 -1.43 10.00
C SER A 59 -3.70 -1.62 9.51
N ALA A 60 -3.00 -2.67 9.96
CA ALA A 60 -1.63 -2.94 9.53
C ALA A 60 -1.54 -3.19 8.01
N LEU A 61 -2.52 -3.91 7.43
CA LEU A 61 -2.59 -4.11 5.99
C LEU A 61 -2.94 -2.81 5.25
N SER A 62 -3.85 -1.99 5.78
CA SER A 62 -4.18 -0.66 5.22
C SER A 62 -2.96 0.24 5.10
N ASP A 63 -2.10 0.26 6.14
CA ASP A 63 -0.86 1.03 6.14
C ASP A 63 0.10 0.55 5.06
N LEU A 64 0.25 -0.77 4.91
CA LEU A 64 1.07 -1.34 3.84
C LEU A 64 0.54 -0.96 2.45
N LEU A 65 -0.78 -1.08 2.22
CA LEU A 65 -1.41 -0.69 0.96
C LEU A 65 -1.26 0.80 0.67
N GLY A 66 -1.25 1.66 1.71
CA GLY A 66 -0.99 3.09 1.58
C GLY A 66 0.39 3.42 0.98
N THR A 67 1.36 2.53 1.13
CA THR A 67 2.71 2.72 0.57
C THR A 67 2.85 2.20 -0.87
N ALA A 68 1.91 1.38 -1.34
CA ALA A 68 2.05 0.65 -2.61
C ALA A 68 1.88 1.54 -3.86
N SER A 69 1.08 2.60 -3.80
CA SER A 69 0.76 3.47 -4.94
C SER A 69 1.87 4.46 -5.31
N ALA A 70 2.81 4.72 -4.41
CA ALA A 70 3.78 5.83 -4.54
C ALA A 70 4.66 5.77 -5.81
N SER A 71 5.02 4.57 -6.29
CA SER A 71 5.91 4.39 -7.45
C SER A 71 5.19 4.36 -8.80
N ARG A 72 3.87 4.25 -8.82
CA ARG A 72 3.13 4.05 -10.08
C ARG A 72 3.34 5.17 -11.09
N GLN A 73 3.23 6.43 -10.66
CA GLN A 73 3.41 7.58 -11.55
C GLN A 73 4.81 7.63 -12.14
N ALA A 74 5.83 7.31 -11.34
CA ALA A 74 7.21 7.25 -11.80
C ALA A 74 7.39 6.17 -12.88
N VAL A 75 6.82 4.97 -12.68
CA VAL A 75 6.86 3.87 -13.67
C VAL A 75 6.17 4.28 -14.98
N VAL A 76 4.96 4.85 -14.91
CA VAL A 76 4.21 5.30 -16.09
C VAL A 76 5.01 6.37 -16.86
N GLY A 77 5.58 7.33 -16.13
CA GLY A 77 6.43 8.38 -16.72
C GLY A 77 7.69 7.81 -17.37
N ALA A 78 8.40 6.89 -16.71
CA ALA A 78 9.59 6.25 -17.22
C ALA A 78 9.30 5.42 -18.49
N VAL A 79 8.26 4.59 -18.51
CA VAL A 79 7.83 3.82 -19.68
C VAL A 79 7.47 4.75 -20.85
N SER A 80 6.80 5.86 -20.58
CA SER A 80 6.48 6.87 -21.59
C SER A 80 7.74 7.51 -22.17
N ALA A 81 8.71 7.88 -21.32
CA ALA A 81 9.98 8.47 -21.73
C ALA A 81 10.80 7.50 -22.59
N VAL A 82 10.90 6.22 -22.19
CA VAL A 82 11.58 5.20 -22.99
C VAL A 82 10.91 4.99 -24.35
N THR A 83 9.58 4.98 -24.40
CA THR A 83 8.85 4.91 -25.68
C THR A 83 9.21 6.06 -26.63
N GLY A 84 9.45 7.26 -26.09
CA GLY A 84 9.85 8.45 -26.86
C GLY A 84 11.37 8.60 -27.01
N CYS A 85 12.18 7.60 -26.66
CA CYS A 85 13.65 7.66 -26.69
C CYS A 85 14.23 8.79 -25.82
N GLN A 86 13.58 9.11 -24.71
CA GLN A 86 13.98 10.22 -23.83
C GLN A 86 14.50 9.68 -22.48
N ASN A 87 15.56 10.31 -21.98
CA ASN A 87 16.09 10.06 -20.63
C ASN A 87 16.31 8.56 -20.30
N LEU A 88 16.77 7.77 -21.26
CA LEU A 88 16.85 6.31 -21.13
C LEU A 88 17.61 5.83 -19.88
N PRO A 89 18.83 6.34 -19.55
CA PRO A 89 19.52 5.92 -18.33
C PRO A 89 18.76 6.26 -17.05
N GLN A 90 18.11 7.43 -17.00
CA GLN A 90 17.31 7.83 -15.84
C GLN A 90 16.05 6.97 -15.72
N SER A 91 15.37 6.68 -16.83
CA SER A 91 14.19 5.82 -16.87
C SER A 91 14.54 4.40 -16.43
N GLN A 92 15.68 3.87 -16.88
CA GLN A 92 16.20 2.57 -16.44
C GLN A 92 16.38 2.52 -14.92
N ALA A 93 17.04 3.54 -14.34
CA ALA A 93 17.23 3.62 -12.89
C ALA A 93 15.89 3.68 -12.13
N GLN A 94 14.95 4.51 -12.58
CA GLN A 94 13.62 4.64 -11.95
C GLN A 94 12.82 3.33 -11.99
N LEU A 95 12.91 2.58 -13.10
CA LEU A 95 12.24 1.28 -13.23
C LEU A 95 12.90 0.20 -12.36
N THR A 96 14.22 0.22 -12.25
CA THR A 96 14.97 -0.65 -11.33
C THR A 96 14.59 -0.37 -9.87
N ASP A 97 14.52 0.89 -9.48
CA ASP A 97 14.09 1.31 -8.13
C ASP A 97 12.66 0.88 -7.85
N ALA A 98 11.76 1.01 -8.83
CA ALA A 98 10.38 0.56 -8.70
C ALA A 98 10.29 -0.96 -8.47
N ALA A 99 11.05 -1.76 -9.21
CA ALA A 99 11.12 -3.21 -8.99
C ALA A 99 11.58 -3.54 -7.56
N GLY A 100 12.60 -2.85 -7.05
CA GLY A 100 13.07 -2.97 -5.67
C GLY A 100 12.00 -2.62 -4.63
N GLN A 101 11.21 -1.57 -4.88
CA GLN A 101 10.09 -1.21 -4.00
C GLN A 101 9.01 -2.30 -3.97
N ARG A 102 8.71 -2.98 -5.09
CA ARG A 102 7.79 -4.12 -5.10
C ARG A 102 8.32 -5.29 -4.28
N GLN A 103 9.62 -5.59 -4.33
CA GLN A 103 10.23 -6.61 -3.48
C GLN A 103 10.14 -6.26 -1.99
N ALA A 104 10.33 -5.00 -1.63
CA ALA A 104 10.15 -4.54 -0.25
C ALA A 104 8.70 -4.70 0.24
N LEU A 105 7.70 -4.43 -0.62
CA LEU A 105 6.28 -4.67 -0.31
C LEU A 105 6.01 -6.16 -0.08
N LEU A 106 6.57 -7.06 -0.89
CA LEU A 106 6.44 -8.51 -0.73
C LEU A 106 7.01 -8.97 0.61
N THR A 107 8.18 -8.49 1.00
CA THR A 107 8.80 -8.79 2.29
C THR A 107 7.92 -8.32 3.47
N LYS A 108 7.38 -7.11 3.38
CA LYS A 108 6.48 -6.57 4.41
C LYS A 108 5.17 -7.37 4.48
N LEU A 109 4.58 -7.73 3.32
CA LEU A 109 3.36 -8.52 3.28
C LEU A 109 3.55 -9.90 3.94
N ALA A 110 4.66 -10.56 3.69
CA ALA A 110 4.98 -11.86 4.27
C ALA A 110 5.11 -11.82 5.81
N ALA A 111 5.44 -10.65 6.37
CA ALA A 111 5.52 -10.45 7.82
C ALA A 111 4.17 -10.12 8.48
N LEU A 112 3.14 -9.75 7.71
CA LEU A 112 1.83 -9.41 8.23
C LEU A 112 1.00 -10.66 8.57
N LYS A 113 0.25 -10.56 9.67
CA LYS A 113 -0.80 -11.53 9.99
C LYS A 113 -2.10 -11.08 9.32
N VAL A 114 -2.74 -12.01 8.64
CA VAL A 114 -4.02 -11.78 7.94
C VAL A 114 -5.04 -12.89 8.23
N ASP A 115 -4.73 -13.76 9.18
CA ASP A 115 -5.50 -14.97 9.52
C ASP A 115 -6.87 -14.66 10.15
N LYS A 116 -7.05 -13.48 10.71
CA LYS A 116 -8.32 -13.02 11.28
C LYS A 116 -9.18 -12.24 10.27
N LEU A 117 -8.60 -11.82 9.15
CA LEU A 117 -9.34 -11.07 8.14
C LEU A 117 -10.26 -11.98 7.32
N PRO A 118 -11.50 -11.56 6.99
CA PRO A 118 -12.31 -12.25 6.01
C PRO A 118 -11.55 -12.41 4.68
N SER A 119 -11.42 -13.65 4.19
CA SER A 119 -10.60 -13.95 2.99
C SER A 119 -9.17 -13.42 3.05
N GLY A 120 -8.61 -13.20 4.24
CA GLY A 120 -7.27 -12.64 4.44
C GLY A 120 -6.16 -13.39 3.69
N PRO A 121 -6.06 -14.73 3.79
CA PRO A 121 -5.06 -15.52 3.05
C PRO A 121 -5.21 -15.38 1.52
N GLU A 122 -6.44 -15.32 1.00
CA GLU A 122 -6.69 -15.11 -0.43
C GLU A 122 -6.25 -13.71 -0.87
N LEU A 123 -6.61 -12.67 -0.10
CA LEU A 123 -6.16 -11.31 -0.34
C LEU A 123 -4.64 -11.20 -0.35
N ALA A 124 -3.96 -11.79 0.64
CA ALA A 124 -2.49 -11.81 0.68
C ALA A 124 -1.90 -12.52 -0.55
N GLY A 125 -2.49 -13.63 -0.99
CA GLY A 125 -2.07 -14.34 -2.21
C GLY A 125 -2.25 -13.49 -3.48
N GLN A 126 -3.35 -12.73 -3.60
CA GLN A 126 -3.54 -11.83 -4.74
C GLN A 126 -2.58 -10.63 -4.70
N LEU A 127 -2.32 -10.04 -3.54
CA LEU A 127 -1.31 -8.98 -3.38
C LEU A 127 0.10 -9.47 -3.70
N GLN A 128 0.46 -10.68 -3.23
CA GLN A 128 1.73 -11.29 -3.57
C GLN A 128 1.88 -11.46 -5.09
N LYS A 129 0.90 -12.06 -5.75
CA LYS A 129 0.88 -12.22 -7.21
C LYS A 129 0.98 -10.88 -7.93
N ALA A 130 0.23 -9.88 -7.46
CA ALA A 130 0.22 -8.54 -8.05
C ALA A 130 1.59 -7.86 -7.98
N TRP A 131 2.23 -7.88 -6.80
CA TRP A 131 3.53 -7.21 -6.63
C TRP A 131 4.70 -7.99 -7.23
N GLN A 132 4.65 -9.33 -7.25
CA GLN A 132 5.62 -10.14 -8.00
C GLN A 132 5.56 -9.82 -9.49
N ALA A 133 4.35 -9.82 -10.07
CA ALA A 133 4.18 -9.50 -11.48
C ALA A 133 4.53 -8.03 -11.78
N SER A 134 4.24 -7.09 -10.86
CA SER A 134 4.68 -5.69 -11.00
C SER A 134 6.21 -5.57 -10.96
N ALA A 135 6.90 -6.28 -10.04
CA ALA A 135 8.35 -6.29 -9.97
C ALA A 135 8.98 -6.85 -11.26
N THR A 136 8.41 -7.93 -11.80
CA THR A 136 8.83 -8.48 -13.10
C THR A 136 8.63 -7.44 -14.21
N ALA A 137 7.47 -6.81 -14.29
CA ALA A 137 7.20 -5.79 -15.30
C ALA A 137 8.18 -4.63 -15.23
N ASP A 138 8.43 -4.10 -14.02
CA ASP A 138 9.34 -2.98 -13.82
C ASP A 138 10.78 -3.36 -14.17
N SER A 139 11.23 -4.60 -13.87
CA SER A 139 12.55 -5.13 -14.25
C SER A 139 12.70 -5.30 -15.77
N GLU A 140 11.68 -5.83 -16.42
CA GLU A 140 11.66 -5.99 -17.88
C GLU A 140 11.67 -4.63 -18.59
N TYR A 141 10.93 -3.66 -18.11
CA TYR A 141 10.98 -2.30 -18.65
C TYR A 141 12.33 -1.61 -18.38
N ALA A 142 12.99 -1.91 -17.27
CA ALA A 142 14.35 -1.42 -17.01
C ALA A 142 15.36 -2.02 -18.00
N ALA A 143 15.28 -3.33 -18.28
CA ALA A 143 16.10 -3.99 -19.27
C ALA A 143 15.85 -3.43 -20.69
N TRP A 144 14.57 -3.22 -21.04
CA TRP A 144 14.19 -2.56 -22.27
C TRP A 144 14.82 -1.16 -22.43
N ALA A 145 14.77 -0.34 -21.37
CA ALA A 145 15.40 0.96 -21.38
C ALA A 145 16.92 0.84 -21.60
N GLY A 146 17.57 -0.13 -20.94
CA GLY A 146 19.00 -0.41 -21.08
C GLY A 146 19.40 -0.80 -22.51
N ASP A 147 18.63 -1.67 -23.16
CA ASP A 147 18.87 -2.09 -24.55
C ASP A 147 18.85 -0.91 -25.53
N LEU A 148 18.05 0.10 -25.24
CA LEU A 148 17.87 1.26 -26.11
C LEU A 148 18.93 2.36 -25.92
N VAL A 149 19.77 2.28 -24.87
CA VAL A 149 20.78 3.31 -24.57
C VAL A 149 21.79 3.45 -25.71
N ALA A 150 22.19 2.35 -26.35
CA ALA A 150 23.16 2.38 -27.45
C ALA A 150 22.61 2.93 -28.78
N GLY A 151 21.28 2.95 -28.92
CA GLY A 151 20.59 3.46 -30.10
C GLY A 151 19.09 3.21 -29.98
N CYS A 152 18.30 4.25 -30.02
CA CYS A 152 16.85 4.20 -29.89
C CYS A 152 16.17 4.76 -31.13
N ASP A 153 15.16 4.05 -31.59
CA ASP A 153 14.19 4.49 -32.60
C ASP A 153 12.78 4.35 -32.01
N ALA A 154 12.10 5.46 -31.82
CA ALA A 154 10.76 5.50 -31.22
C ALA A 154 9.72 4.71 -32.02
N GLY A 155 9.90 4.57 -33.34
CA GLY A 155 9.02 3.77 -34.22
C GLY A 155 9.12 2.26 -33.98
N THR A 156 10.27 1.79 -33.53
CA THR A 156 10.57 0.37 -33.33
C THR A 156 10.84 -0.02 -31.87
N ALA A 157 10.94 0.94 -30.95
CA ALA A 157 11.27 0.69 -29.54
C ALA A 157 10.42 -0.40 -28.90
N LYS A 158 9.12 -0.43 -29.21
CA LYS A 158 8.18 -1.44 -28.68
C LYS A 158 8.28 -2.83 -29.33
N ASN A 159 9.13 -3.02 -30.33
CA ASN A 159 9.40 -4.33 -30.91
C ASN A 159 10.35 -5.17 -30.04
N ASN A 160 11.00 -4.55 -29.05
CA ASN A 160 11.90 -5.18 -28.10
C ASN A 160 11.19 -6.27 -27.28
N GLN A 161 11.89 -7.37 -27.00
CA GLN A 161 11.31 -8.50 -26.25
C GLN A 161 11.03 -8.13 -24.80
N HIS A 162 11.93 -7.41 -24.13
CA HIS A 162 11.71 -6.93 -22.75
C HIS A 162 10.48 -6.04 -22.63
N TYR A 163 10.18 -5.20 -23.62
CA TYR A 163 8.92 -4.43 -23.63
C TYR A 163 7.68 -5.33 -23.67
N LYS A 164 7.70 -6.40 -24.49
CA LYS A 164 6.58 -7.34 -24.60
C LYS A 164 6.38 -8.14 -23.30
N ASP A 165 7.48 -8.62 -22.71
CA ASP A 165 7.46 -9.37 -21.46
C ASP A 165 7.00 -8.50 -20.28
N GLY A 166 7.49 -7.26 -20.22
CA GLY A 166 7.03 -6.28 -19.25
C GLY A 166 5.53 -5.98 -19.38
N THR A 167 5.02 -5.87 -20.61
CA THR A 167 3.60 -5.66 -20.87
C THR A 167 2.75 -6.86 -20.42
N ALA A 168 3.21 -8.08 -20.69
CA ALA A 168 2.52 -9.31 -20.27
C ALA A 168 2.47 -9.42 -18.73
N ALA A 169 3.60 -9.16 -18.07
CA ALA A 169 3.70 -9.13 -16.60
C ALA A 169 2.80 -8.03 -16.01
N SER A 170 2.77 -6.83 -16.60
CA SER A 170 1.87 -5.73 -16.20
C SER A 170 0.40 -6.11 -16.30
N GLY A 171 0.01 -6.85 -17.36
CA GLY A 171 -1.33 -7.42 -17.49
C GLY A 171 -1.68 -8.40 -16.36
N THR A 172 -0.76 -9.29 -16.02
CA THR A 172 -0.89 -10.23 -14.87
C THR A 172 -1.05 -9.48 -13.56
N ALA A 173 -0.22 -8.44 -13.33
CA ALA A 173 -0.31 -7.60 -12.14
C ALA A 173 -1.68 -6.91 -12.04
N THR A 174 -2.19 -6.37 -13.15
CA THR A 174 -3.49 -5.69 -13.21
C THR A 174 -4.63 -6.62 -12.79
N GLY A 175 -4.70 -7.83 -13.33
CA GLY A 175 -5.75 -8.79 -12.97
C GLY A 175 -5.69 -9.23 -11.50
N ALA A 176 -4.49 -9.39 -10.94
CA ALA A 176 -4.34 -9.69 -9.52
C ALA A 176 -4.71 -8.51 -8.61
N LYS A 177 -4.36 -7.28 -9.00
CA LYS A 177 -4.75 -6.05 -8.28
C LYS A 177 -6.26 -5.81 -8.28
N GLU A 178 -6.97 -6.13 -9.36
CA GLU A 178 -8.43 -6.06 -9.41
C GLU A 178 -9.08 -6.97 -8.37
N LYS A 179 -8.61 -8.21 -8.28
CA LYS A 179 -9.09 -9.17 -7.27
C LYS A 179 -8.73 -8.73 -5.86
N ALA A 180 -7.49 -8.30 -5.63
CA ALA A 180 -7.05 -7.80 -4.33
C ALA A 180 -7.85 -6.55 -3.89
N SER A 181 -8.13 -5.62 -4.80
CA SER A 181 -8.97 -4.45 -4.55
C SER A 181 -10.39 -4.84 -4.10
N SER A 182 -11.01 -5.80 -4.77
CA SER A 182 -12.34 -6.29 -4.39
C SER A 182 -12.35 -6.90 -3.00
N LEU A 183 -11.39 -7.78 -2.69
CA LEU A 183 -11.25 -8.42 -1.37
C LEU A 183 -10.96 -7.40 -0.27
N TRP A 184 -10.03 -6.47 -0.53
CA TRP A 184 -9.71 -5.42 0.42
C TRP A 184 -10.91 -4.53 0.75
N ASN A 185 -11.66 -4.11 -0.26
CA ASN A 185 -12.77 -3.17 -0.07
C ASN A 185 -13.91 -3.76 0.76
N ALA A 186 -14.10 -5.09 0.71
CA ALA A 186 -15.03 -5.78 1.60
C ALA A 186 -14.57 -5.69 3.08
N ILE A 187 -13.28 -5.85 3.35
CA ILE A 187 -12.68 -5.71 4.68
C ILE A 187 -12.73 -4.25 5.15
N ALA A 188 -12.30 -3.32 4.29
CA ALA A 188 -12.24 -1.89 4.57
C ALA A 188 -13.61 -1.33 4.97
N GLY A 189 -14.68 -1.73 4.27
CA GLY A 189 -16.05 -1.31 4.58
C GLY A 189 -16.52 -1.73 5.97
N GLN A 190 -16.11 -2.92 6.43
CA GLN A 190 -16.44 -3.43 7.76
C GLN A 190 -15.58 -2.82 8.88
N SER A 191 -14.37 -2.38 8.54
CA SER A 191 -13.37 -1.86 9.48
C SER A 191 -13.28 -0.34 9.51
N GLY A 192 -14.10 0.38 8.72
CA GLY A 192 -14.05 1.84 8.62
C GLY A 192 -12.73 2.35 8.02
N LEU A 193 -12.06 1.55 7.18
CA LEU A 193 -10.78 1.88 6.56
C LEU A 193 -10.97 2.37 5.12
N PRO A 194 -9.97 3.09 4.55
CA PRO A 194 -10.05 3.55 3.18
C PRO A 194 -10.14 2.40 2.17
N THR A 195 -11.06 2.51 1.23
CA THR A 195 -11.11 1.64 0.05
C THR A 195 -9.93 1.93 -0.88
N ARG A 196 -9.57 0.96 -1.73
CA ARG A 196 -8.47 1.05 -2.70
C ARG A 196 -8.93 0.59 -4.07
N GLY A 197 -8.62 1.37 -5.08
CA GLY A 197 -8.73 0.93 -6.47
C GLY A 197 -7.52 0.05 -6.87
N LYS A 198 -7.62 -0.65 -7.98
CA LYS A 198 -6.49 -1.43 -8.53
C LYS A 198 -5.25 -0.59 -8.80
N THR A 199 -5.42 0.70 -9.01
CA THR A 199 -4.33 1.65 -9.26
C THR A 199 -3.60 2.08 -7.99
N ASP A 200 -4.19 1.80 -6.83
CA ASP A 200 -3.65 2.17 -5.52
C ASP A 200 -2.90 1.00 -4.83
N LEU A 201 -2.77 -0.15 -5.54
CA LEU A 201 -2.16 -1.39 -5.05
C LEU A 201 -0.87 -1.76 -5.75
#